data_441f909e31986461df36b35a2c64634d
#
_entry.id   441f909e31986461df36b35a2c64634d
#
_cell.length_a   1.000
_cell.length_b   1.000
_cell.length_c   1.000
_cell.angle_alpha   90.00
_cell.angle_beta   90.00
_cell.angle_gamma   90.00
#
_symmetry.space_group_name_H-M   'P 1'
#
loop_
_entity.id
_entity.type
_entity.pdbx_description
1 polymer ?
#
loop_
_entity_poly.entity_id
_entity_poly.type
_entity_poly.pdbx_seq_one_letter_code
_entity_poly.pdbx_strand_id
1 'polypeptide(L)'
;METLDNLLLKVVDKTMKQVFTETGTKVIYDFLENNSRLKREEIAKKPKIFSTGMKKLLGSGAPVIEKMILKDLYSKLELKLEEKDGYEFSDHIKELRKRLMHAYTYDVTIGILENTVKQAKVGDKEKMTP
;
A
#
# COMPACT_ATOMS: atom_id res chain seq x y z
N MET A 1 7.92 7.03 -10.63
CA MET A 1 7.10 7.15 -9.44
C MET A 1 6.70 5.78 -8.93
N GLU A 2 6.81 5.57 -7.66
CA GLU A 2 6.49 4.28 -7.11
C GLU A 2 4.98 4.09 -6.99
N THR A 3 4.46 2.95 -7.40
CA THR A 3 3.04 2.65 -7.24
C THR A 3 2.79 2.12 -5.84
N LEU A 4 1.53 2.17 -5.43
CA LEU A 4 1.15 1.59 -4.14
C LEU A 4 1.48 0.10 -4.10
N ASP A 5 1.23 -0.62 -5.20
CA ASP A 5 1.51 -2.05 -5.24
C ASP A 5 3.01 -2.33 -5.03
N ASN A 6 3.87 -1.58 -5.70
CA ASN A 6 5.31 -1.79 -5.54
C ASN A 6 5.76 -1.45 -4.11
N LEU A 7 5.24 -0.37 -3.56
CA LEU A 7 5.59 0.01 -2.20
C LEU A 7 5.13 -1.05 -1.21
N LEU A 8 3.91 -1.56 -1.38
CA LEU A 8 3.40 -2.60 -0.49
C LEU A 8 4.26 -3.86 -0.57
N LEU A 9 4.65 -4.27 -1.78
CA LEU A 9 5.50 -5.45 -1.92
C LEU A 9 6.85 -5.26 -1.24
N LYS A 10 7.43 -4.06 -1.32
CA LYS A 10 8.68 -3.77 -0.63
C LYS A 10 8.52 -3.80 0.88
N VAL A 11 7.42 -3.25 1.38
CA VAL A 11 7.17 -3.23 2.83
C VAL A 11 6.93 -4.63 3.35
N VAL A 12 6.17 -5.46 2.61
CA VAL A 12 5.95 -6.84 2.99
C VAL A 12 7.27 -7.59 3.08
N ASP A 13 8.10 -7.47 2.04
CA ASP A 13 9.38 -8.16 2.00
C ASP A 13 10.29 -7.73 3.14
N LYS A 14 10.36 -6.44 3.39
CA LYS A 14 11.19 -5.91 4.46
C LYS A 14 10.72 -6.42 5.82
N THR A 15 9.42 -6.36 6.07
CA THR A 15 8.86 -6.82 7.35
C THR A 15 9.12 -8.31 7.56
N MET A 16 8.89 -9.10 6.52
CA MET A 16 9.14 -10.54 6.61
C MET A 16 10.60 -10.83 6.94
N LYS A 17 11.52 -10.15 6.27
CA LYS A 17 12.94 -10.39 6.50
C LYS A 17 13.39 -9.95 7.88
N GLN A 18 12.78 -8.90 8.40
CA GLN A 18 13.10 -8.45 9.75
C GLN A 18 12.62 -9.44 10.82
N VAL A 19 11.46 -10.05 10.59
CA VAL A 19 10.89 -10.95 11.59
C VAL A 19 11.35 -12.40 11.42
N PHE A 20 11.47 -12.85 10.16
CA PHE A 20 11.70 -14.27 9.89
C PHE A 20 13.04 -14.56 9.22
N THR A 21 13.89 -13.60 9.05
CA THR A 21 15.16 -13.70 8.33
C THR A 21 14.92 -13.97 6.84
N GLU A 22 15.98 -14.02 6.05
CA GLU A 22 15.83 -14.28 4.62
C GLU A 22 15.35 -15.70 4.34
N THR A 23 15.90 -16.67 5.06
CA THR A 23 15.50 -18.06 4.87
C THR A 23 14.03 -18.26 5.26
N GLY A 24 13.63 -17.74 6.41
CA GLY A 24 12.24 -17.85 6.85
C GLY A 24 11.28 -17.17 5.91
N THR A 25 11.68 -16.04 5.36
CA THR A 25 10.85 -15.31 4.38
C THR A 25 10.62 -16.15 3.14
N LYS A 26 11.67 -16.82 2.65
CA LYS A 26 11.53 -17.69 1.49
C LYS A 26 10.54 -18.82 1.77
N VAL A 27 10.61 -19.40 2.95
CA VAL A 27 9.68 -20.46 3.34
C VAL A 27 8.24 -19.96 3.31
N ILE A 28 8.01 -18.74 3.80
CA ILE A 28 6.68 -18.17 3.81
C ILE A 28 6.18 -17.94 2.39
N TYR A 29 6.99 -17.36 1.52
CA TYR A 29 6.58 -17.14 0.14
C TYR A 29 6.29 -18.47 -0.57
N ASP A 30 7.12 -19.50 -0.33
CA ASP A 30 6.89 -20.81 -0.93
C ASP A 30 5.59 -21.42 -0.42
N PHE A 31 5.29 -21.23 0.86
CA PHE A 31 4.04 -21.73 1.42
C PHE A 31 2.84 -21.03 0.77
N LEU A 32 2.91 -19.72 0.60
CA LEU A 32 1.81 -18.98 -0.02
C LEU A 32 1.60 -19.42 -1.46
N GLU A 33 2.67 -19.63 -2.19
CA GLU A 33 2.54 -20.06 -3.57
C GLU A 33 1.99 -21.48 -3.67
N ASN A 34 2.48 -22.39 -2.84
CA ASN A 34 2.08 -23.79 -2.90
C ASN A 34 0.68 -24.05 -2.33
N ASN A 35 0.31 -23.32 -1.29
CA ASN A 35 -0.95 -23.58 -0.60
C ASN A 35 -2.07 -22.61 -0.94
N SER A 36 -1.75 -21.40 -1.33
CA SER A 36 -2.74 -20.38 -1.64
C SER A 36 -2.68 -19.95 -3.10
N ARG A 37 -1.78 -20.54 -3.87
CA ARG A 37 -1.56 -20.20 -5.27
C ARG A 37 -1.34 -18.71 -5.43
N LEU A 38 -0.61 -18.12 -4.49
CA LEU A 38 -0.35 -16.70 -4.46
C LEU A 38 1.13 -16.47 -4.69
N LYS A 39 1.46 -15.89 -5.84
CA LYS A 39 2.84 -15.55 -6.11
C LYS A 39 3.20 -14.27 -5.38
N ARG A 40 4.48 -14.12 -5.09
CA ARG A 40 4.98 -12.96 -4.35
C ARG A 40 4.52 -11.65 -4.99
N GLU A 41 4.59 -11.53 -6.30
CA GLU A 41 4.23 -10.29 -6.96
C GLU A 41 2.73 -10.04 -7.00
N GLU A 42 1.91 -11.01 -6.61
CA GLU A 42 0.46 -10.86 -6.59
C GLU A 42 -0.09 -10.42 -5.24
N ILE A 43 0.76 -10.38 -4.23
CA ILE A 43 0.31 -10.09 -2.85
C ILE A 43 -0.43 -8.75 -2.77
N ALA A 44 0.09 -7.73 -3.43
CA ALA A 44 -0.51 -6.41 -3.34
C ALA A 44 -1.88 -6.35 -3.99
N LYS A 45 -2.12 -7.16 -5.01
CA LYS A 45 -3.41 -7.17 -5.70
C LYS A 45 -4.40 -8.11 -5.06
N LYS A 46 -3.93 -9.04 -4.24
CA LYS A 46 -4.78 -10.05 -3.60
C LYS A 46 -4.53 -10.08 -2.10
N PRO A 47 -4.71 -8.95 -1.41
CA PRO A 47 -4.36 -8.88 0.01
C PRO A 47 -5.20 -9.80 0.89
N LYS A 48 -6.43 -10.12 0.48
CA LYS A 48 -7.25 -11.02 1.27
C LYS A 48 -6.74 -12.45 1.18
N ILE A 49 -6.27 -12.87 0.02
CA ILE A 49 -5.69 -14.21 -0.15
C ILE A 49 -4.41 -14.29 0.67
N PHE A 50 -3.62 -13.21 0.65
CA PHE A 50 -2.41 -13.12 1.45
C PHE A 50 -2.74 -13.29 2.95
N SER A 51 -3.73 -12.55 3.45
CA SER A 51 -4.13 -12.64 4.85
C SER A 51 -4.58 -14.04 5.22
N THR A 52 -5.39 -14.66 4.36
CA THR A 52 -5.88 -16.01 4.62
C THR A 52 -4.72 -17.00 4.68
N GLY A 53 -3.79 -16.89 3.74
CA GLY A 53 -2.61 -17.76 3.72
C GLY A 53 -1.71 -17.55 4.93
N MET A 54 -1.49 -16.31 5.31
CA MET A 54 -0.69 -15.99 6.50
C MET A 54 -1.32 -16.57 7.75
N LYS A 55 -2.64 -16.51 7.85
CA LYS A 55 -3.34 -17.05 9.00
C LYS A 55 -3.21 -18.56 9.06
N LYS A 56 -3.24 -19.24 7.92
CA LYS A 56 -3.03 -20.67 7.89
C LYS A 56 -1.64 -21.04 8.38
N LEU A 57 -0.65 -20.26 8.03
CA LEU A 57 0.73 -20.55 8.39
C LEU A 57 1.07 -20.12 9.81
N LEU A 58 0.65 -18.92 10.19
CA LEU A 58 1.09 -18.30 11.44
C LEU A 58 0.02 -18.24 12.52
N GLY A 59 -1.23 -18.61 12.19
CA GLY A 59 -2.31 -18.55 13.18
C GLY A 59 -2.47 -17.15 13.73
N SER A 60 -2.45 -17.01 15.05
CA SER A 60 -2.63 -15.72 15.70
C SER A 60 -1.47 -14.77 15.50
N GLY A 61 -0.37 -15.25 14.97
CA GLY A 61 0.76 -14.35 14.62
C GLY A 61 0.51 -13.55 13.37
N ALA A 62 -0.40 -13.99 12.50
CA ALA A 62 -0.64 -13.30 11.25
C ALA A 62 -1.11 -11.85 11.45
N PRO A 63 -2.10 -11.55 12.32
CA PRO A 63 -2.50 -10.17 12.53
C PRO A 63 -1.38 -9.28 13.03
N VAL A 64 -0.44 -9.82 13.80
CA VAL A 64 0.68 -9.05 14.31
C VAL A 64 1.56 -8.60 13.16
N ILE A 65 1.88 -9.53 12.25
CA ILE A 65 2.71 -9.22 11.08
C ILE A 65 1.98 -8.25 10.17
N GLU A 66 0.69 -8.45 9.95
CA GLU A 66 -0.10 -7.56 9.10
C GLU A 66 -0.12 -6.14 9.67
N LYS A 67 -0.21 -6.00 10.98
CA LYS A 67 -0.20 -4.69 11.61
C LYS A 67 1.15 -4.01 11.42
N MET A 68 2.24 -4.77 11.52
CA MET A 68 3.58 -4.22 11.27
C MET A 68 3.70 -3.71 9.83
N ILE A 69 3.16 -4.49 8.88
CA ILE A 69 3.19 -4.10 7.48
C ILE A 69 2.40 -2.79 7.29
N LEU A 70 1.18 -2.72 7.86
CA LEU A 70 0.35 -1.53 7.72
C LEU A 70 1.00 -0.30 8.33
N LYS A 71 1.61 -0.45 9.51
CA LYS A 71 2.26 0.69 10.16
C LYS A 71 3.39 1.24 9.32
N ASP A 72 4.21 0.35 8.75
CA ASP A 72 5.33 0.80 7.93
C ASP A 72 4.83 1.42 6.63
N LEU A 73 3.82 0.81 6.01
CA LEU A 73 3.26 1.32 4.76
C LEU A 73 2.67 2.73 4.96
N TYR A 74 1.85 2.90 5.98
CA TYR A 74 1.24 4.20 6.25
C TYR A 74 2.30 5.24 6.61
N SER A 75 3.34 4.84 7.36
CA SER A 75 4.43 5.75 7.68
C SER A 75 5.14 6.24 6.43
N LYS A 76 5.41 5.33 5.49
CA LYS A 76 6.09 5.72 4.26
C LYS A 76 5.24 6.61 3.37
N LEU A 77 3.92 6.52 3.49
CA LEU A 77 3.01 7.38 2.76
C LEU A 77 2.68 8.65 3.53
N GLU A 78 3.25 8.80 4.73
CA GLU A 78 3.01 9.94 5.61
C GLU A 78 1.54 10.10 5.92
N LEU A 79 0.87 8.97 6.16
CA LEU A 79 -0.54 8.93 6.51
C LEU A 79 -0.68 8.31 7.90
N LYS A 80 -1.74 8.71 8.59
CA LYS A 80 -2.02 8.16 9.89
C LYS A 80 -2.84 6.89 9.75
N LEU A 81 -2.38 5.82 10.39
CA LEU A 81 -3.13 4.57 10.42
C LEU A 81 -4.12 4.64 11.56
N GLU A 82 -5.40 4.56 11.23
CA GLU A 82 -6.45 4.56 12.23
C GLU A 82 -7.06 3.19 12.31
N GLU A 83 -7.11 2.63 13.50
CA GLU A 83 -7.72 1.32 13.68
C GLU A 83 -9.22 1.50 13.70
N LYS A 84 -9.91 0.69 12.92
CA LYS A 84 -11.36 0.72 12.84
C LYS A 84 -11.91 -0.65 13.17
N ASP A 85 -12.99 -0.69 13.94
CA ASP A 85 -13.59 -1.94 14.33
C ASP A 85 -14.01 -2.72 13.09
N GLY A 86 -13.65 -3.99 13.08
CA GLY A 86 -14.03 -4.87 11.97
C GLY A 86 -13.15 -4.76 10.74
N TYR A 87 -12.18 -3.83 10.73
CA TYR A 87 -11.30 -3.71 9.58
C TYR A 87 -10.22 -4.77 9.62
N GLU A 88 -10.04 -5.43 8.48
CA GLU A 88 -8.97 -6.39 8.30
C GLU A 88 -7.88 -5.77 7.44
N PHE A 89 -6.79 -6.48 7.29
CA PHE A 89 -5.66 -6.02 6.48
C PHE A 89 -6.12 -5.61 5.08
N SER A 90 -6.93 -6.47 4.43
CA SER A 90 -7.39 -6.19 3.08
C SER A 90 -8.28 -4.96 3.02
N ASP A 91 -9.04 -4.66 4.08
CA ASP A 91 -9.88 -3.48 4.12
C ASP A 91 -9.04 -2.21 4.13
N HIS A 92 -7.96 -2.22 4.91
CA HIS A 92 -7.05 -1.08 4.95
C HIS A 92 -6.39 -0.85 3.59
N ILE A 93 -5.97 -1.92 2.92
CA ILE A 93 -5.34 -1.79 1.61
C ILE A 93 -6.34 -1.26 0.60
N LYS A 94 -7.58 -1.75 0.65
CA LYS A 94 -8.62 -1.29 -0.27
C LYS A 94 -8.93 0.19 -0.07
N GLU A 95 -9.06 0.60 1.18
CA GLU A 95 -9.34 2.00 1.48
C GLU A 95 -8.17 2.89 1.07
N LEU A 96 -6.95 2.45 1.33
CA LEU A 96 -5.76 3.20 0.97
C LEU A 96 -5.68 3.39 -0.54
N ARG A 97 -5.99 2.34 -1.29
CA ARG A 97 -5.97 2.40 -2.75
C ARG A 97 -6.98 3.44 -3.25
N LYS A 98 -8.16 3.49 -2.64
CA LYS A 98 -9.17 4.48 -3.00
C LYS A 98 -8.70 5.90 -2.66
N ARG A 99 -8.11 6.09 -1.50
CA ARG A 99 -7.64 7.41 -1.08
C ARG A 99 -6.58 7.94 -2.02
N LEU A 100 -5.63 7.09 -2.41
CA LEU A 100 -4.56 7.52 -3.30
C LEU A 100 -5.07 7.79 -4.70
N MET A 101 -6.04 7.00 -5.17
CA MET A 101 -6.63 7.24 -6.48
C MET A 101 -7.39 8.58 -6.47
N HIS A 102 -8.12 8.88 -5.41
CA HIS A 102 -8.83 10.13 -5.29
C HIS A 102 -7.86 11.30 -5.25
N ALA A 103 -6.80 11.19 -4.48
CA ALA A 103 -5.81 12.26 -4.38
C ALA A 103 -5.15 12.52 -5.73
N TYR A 104 -4.82 11.47 -6.46
CA TYR A 104 -4.20 11.63 -7.77
C TYR A 104 -5.15 12.33 -8.72
N THR A 105 -6.41 11.91 -8.76
CA THR A 105 -7.41 12.52 -9.64
C THR A 105 -7.62 13.99 -9.30
N TYR A 106 -7.68 14.31 -8.01
CA TYR A 106 -7.86 15.67 -7.55
C TYR A 106 -6.67 16.54 -7.98
N ASP A 107 -5.46 16.04 -7.78
CA ASP A 107 -4.26 16.79 -8.11
C ASP A 107 -4.17 17.04 -9.61
N VAL A 108 -4.52 16.07 -10.42
CA VAL A 108 -4.49 16.23 -11.87
C VAL A 108 -5.51 17.29 -12.30
N THR A 109 -6.71 17.24 -11.73
CA THR A 109 -7.75 18.21 -12.04
C THR A 109 -7.32 19.61 -11.64
N ILE A 110 -6.76 19.77 -10.45
CA ILE A 110 -6.31 21.07 -9.98
C ILE A 110 -5.18 21.59 -10.86
N GLY A 111 -4.27 20.73 -11.27
CA GLY A 111 -3.19 21.12 -12.17
C GLY A 111 -3.70 21.65 -13.49
N ILE A 112 -4.73 21.01 -14.07
CA ILE A 112 -5.29 21.45 -15.32
C ILE A 112 -5.97 22.81 -15.13
N LEU A 113 -6.72 22.98 -14.05
CA LEU A 113 -7.38 24.25 -13.78
C LEU A 113 -6.36 25.38 -13.58
N GLU A 114 -5.29 25.10 -12.88
CA GLU A 114 -4.27 26.11 -12.64
C GLU A 114 -3.59 26.53 -13.94
N ASN A 115 -3.33 25.59 -14.82
CA ASN A 115 -2.73 25.92 -16.10
C ASN A 115 -3.68 26.77 -16.94
N THR A 116 -4.97 26.46 -16.92
CA THR A 116 -5.96 27.23 -17.66
C THR A 116 -6.01 28.67 -17.13
N VAL A 117 -5.98 28.82 -15.82
CA VAL A 117 -6.02 30.15 -15.21
C VAL A 117 -4.76 30.92 -15.56
N LYS A 118 -3.60 30.29 -15.56
CA LYS A 118 -2.37 30.97 -15.91
C LYS A 118 -2.40 31.45 -17.32
N GLN A 119 -2.90 30.67 -18.25
CA GLN A 119 -2.97 31.07 -19.63
C GLN A 119 -3.95 32.23 -19.80
N ALA A 120 -5.03 32.22 -19.05
CA ALA A 120 -6.00 33.30 -19.14
C ALA A 120 -5.44 34.59 -18.56
N LYS A 121 -4.59 34.49 -17.55
CA LYS A 121 -4.05 35.67 -16.94
C LYS A 121 -2.66 35.95 -17.41
N VAL A 122 -2.40 35.86 -18.60
CA VAL A 122 -1.11 36.05 -19.10
C VAL A 122 -0.38 37.07 -18.39
N GLY A 123 0.70 36.92 -18.10
CA GLY A 123 1.42 37.95 -17.46
C GLY A 123 1.56 37.89 -16.04
N ASP A 124 0.60 37.61 -15.35
CA ASP A 124 0.82 37.64 -13.99
C ASP A 124 1.02 36.37 -13.48
N LYS A 125 1.23 35.67 -14.01
CA LYS A 125 1.28 34.55 -13.58
C LYS A 125 2.27 33.84 -13.16
N GLU A 126 3.26 33.96 -13.49
CA GLU A 126 4.21 33.17 -13.12
C GLU A 126 4.31 33.06 -11.76
N LYS A 127 4.09 34.01 -11.06
CA LYS A 127 4.25 33.90 -9.74
C LYS A 127 3.23 33.22 -9.14
N MET A 128 2.19 33.15 -9.64
CA MET A 128 1.22 32.53 -9.01
C MET A 128 1.36 31.22 -9.04
N THR A 129 2.12 30.73 -9.52
CA THR A 129 2.23 29.54 -9.56
C THR A 129 2.64 29.03 -8.74
N PRO A 130 2.57 28.44 -8.39
CA PRO A 130 3.01 27.78 -7.45
C PRO A 130 3.40 26.82 -7.69
#